data_a79e778b6a2035236006572f5e2216f8
#
_entry.id   a79e778b6a2035236006572f5e2216f8
#
_cell.length_a   1.000
_cell.length_b   1.000
_cell.length_c   1.000
_cell.angle_alpha   90.00
_cell.angle_beta   90.00
_cell.angle_gamma   90.00
#
_symmetry.space_group_name_H-M   'P 1'
#
loop_
_entity.id
_entity.type
_entity.pdbx_description
1 polymer ?
#
loop_
_entity_poly.entity_id
_entity_poly.type
_entity_poly.pdbx_seq_one_letter_code
_entity_poly.pdbx_strand_id
1 'polypeptide(L)'
;MHALAIGLFSLLLTADAAADPAQAAADPARLVERALPLLEKQATDWVEVRKCAACHHGPMMIWTHHEAQRRGFSVNEKAVADLETRSLNEYLNDPTMQPTGQDKGYLEKPLGPGTVFLALGLKASQTPRQQAIDRLNENFARHQNDDGSWTTKLAHQPIIDSHDCLTAEILLALDANPAARQRAVAWLKSAPVRNETQPLALRAAVMHQAGDVAEAQRLADLLCGRQQESGGWSQLDGMPCDAVATGQALYALGITGAAVEVVERARKFLAATQQDDGSWAVHTRHENVKNDRVITYFGTAWAVLDLLQTMPR
;
A
#
# COMPACT_ATOMS: atom_id res chain seq x y z
N MET A 1 6.25 64.66 44.06
CA MET A 1 5.80 63.40 44.56
C MET A 1 5.55 62.49 43.34
N HIS A 2 6.52 61.62 43.00
CA HIS A 2 6.46 60.71 41.87
C HIS A 2 6.27 59.30 42.40
N ALA A 3 5.16 58.71 42.06
CA ALA A 3 4.89 57.31 42.40
C ALA A 3 5.41 56.41 41.28
N LEU A 4 6.38 55.55 41.60
CA LEU A 4 6.86 54.49 40.74
C LEU A 4 5.87 53.28 40.82
N ALA A 5 5.26 52.92 39.71
CA ALA A 5 4.51 51.67 39.59
C ALA A 5 5.47 50.56 39.15
N ILE A 6 5.67 49.55 40.03
CA ILE A 6 6.42 48.34 39.72
C ILE A 6 5.45 47.33 39.12
N GLY A 7 5.56 47.10 37.82
CA GLY A 7 4.81 46.01 37.13
C GLY A 7 5.44 44.66 37.42
N LEU A 8 4.71 43.76 38.07
CA LEU A 8 5.07 42.36 38.17
C LEU A 8 4.77 41.67 36.81
N PHE A 9 5.81 41.23 36.13
CA PHE A 9 5.70 40.32 34.97
C PHE A 9 5.62 38.88 35.51
N SER A 10 4.43 38.30 35.51
CA SER A 10 4.27 36.88 35.77
C SER A 10 4.68 36.09 34.53
N LEU A 11 5.82 35.41 34.59
CA LEU A 11 6.20 34.39 33.61
C LEU A 11 5.27 33.18 33.81
N LEU A 12 4.32 33.01 32.91
CA LEU A 12 3.60 31.72 32.76
C LEU A 12 4.56 30.72 32.10
N LEU A 13 5.18 29.89 32.90
CA LEU A 13 5.81 28.64 32.42
C LEU A 13 4.68 27.71 31.95
N THR A 14 4.48 27.62 30.66
CA THR A 14 3.73 26.54 30.06
C THR A 14 4.55 25.25 30.26
N ALA A 15 4.17 24.44 31.20
CA ALA A 15 4.69 23.08 31.31
C ALA A 15 4.28 22.35 30.02
N ASP A 16 5.25 21.97 29.19
CA ASP A 16 5.04 21.00 28.13
C ASP A 16 4.49 19.73 28.81
N ALA A 17 3.22 19.46 28.59
CA ALA A 17 2.62 18.20 29.05
C ALA A 17 3.35 17.08 28.31
N ALA A 18 4.13 16.30 29.02
CA ALA A 18 4.75 15.10 28.46
C ALA A 18 3.64 14.26 27.83
N ALA A 19 3.77 13.97 26.54
CA ALA A 19 2.79 13.16 25.81
C ALA A 19 2.59 11.82 26.55
N ASP A 20 1.34 11.42 26.69
CA ASP A 20 0.97 10.14 27.28
C ASP A 20 1.76 9.02 26.58
N PRO A 21 2.50 8.16 27.29
CA PRO A 21 3.27 7.07 26.68
C PRO A 21 2.43 6.17 25.76
N ALA A 22 1.14 5.96 26.06
CA ALA A 22 0.22 5.21 25.20
C ALA A 22 -0.12 5.96 23.93
N GLN A 23 -0.23 7.30 23.97
CA GLN A 23 -0.47 8.14 22.82
C GLN A 23 0.79 8.28 21.96
N ALA A 24 1.97 8.34 22.59
CA ALA A 24 3.26 8.30 21.90
C ALA A 24 3.52 6.96 21.21
N ALA A 25 3.05 5.85 21.78
CA ALA A 25 3.15 4.53 21.15
C ALA A 25 2.22 4.36 19.92
N ALA A 26 1.09 5.09 19.89
CA ALA A 26 0.13 5.07 18.79
C ALA A 26 0.41 6.14 17.71
N ASP A 27 1.52 6.89 17.83
CA ASP A 27 1.93 7.87 16.83
C ASP A 27 2.25 7.17 15.49
N PRO A 28 1.49 7.45 14.42
CA PRO A 28 1.68 6.82 13.13
C PRO A 28 3.10 7.04 12.56
N ALA A 29 3.74 8.17 12.87
CA ALA A 29 5.10 8.42 12.42
C ALA A 29 6.10 7.43 13.00
N ARG A 30 6.01 7.13 14.29
CA ARG A 30 6.87 6.13 14.95
C ARG A 30 6.66 4.72 14.43
N LEU A 31 5.41 4.35 14.12
CA LEU A 31 5.10 3.05 13.53
C LEU A 31 5.77 2.90 12.16
N VAL A 32 5.69 3.94 11.34
CA VAL A 32 6.35 4.00 10.02
C VAL A 32 7.87 3.94 10.17
N GLU A 33 8.47 4.77 11.03
CA GLU A 33 9.92 4.81 11.27
C GLU A 33 10.50 3.44 11.67
N ARG A 34 9.76 2.65 12.44
CA ARG A 34 10.17 1.30 12.83
C ARG A 34 10.08 0.29 11.70
N ALA A 35 9.10 0.45 10.80
CA ALA A 35 8.84 -0.50 9.72
C ALA A 35 9.74 -0.29 8.49
N LEU A 36 10.11 0.95 8.15
CA LEU A 36 10.87 1.26 6.94
C LEU A 36 12.22 0.50 6.85
N PRO A 37 13.07 0.45 7.91
CA PRO A 37 14.33 -0.29 7.85
C PRO A 37 14.16 -1.79 7.65
N LEU A 38 13.07 -2.36 8.19
CA LEU A 38 12.73 -3.76 8.00
C LEU A 38 12.36 -4.05 6.54
N LEU A 39 11.51 -3.20 5.95
CA LEU A 39 11.09 -3.34 4.55
C LEU A 39 12.30 -3.23 3.61
N GLU A 40 13.20 -2.27 3.85
CA GLU A 40 14.43 -2.11 3.09
C GLU A 40 15.31 -3.37 3.20
N LYS A 41 15.58 -3.81 4.42
CA LYS A 41 16.43 -4.97 4.66
C LYS A 41 15.87 -6.23 3.99
N GLN A 42 14.59 -6.52 4.18
CA GLN A 42 13.99 -7.74 3.64
C GLN A 42 13.92 -7.71 2.11
N ALA A 43 13.68 -6.55 1.48
CA ALA A 43 13.69 -6.43 0.03
C ALA A 43 15.11 -6.63 -0.54
N THR A 44 16.13 -6.05 0.11
CA THR A 44 17.53 -6.19 -0.30
C THR A 44 18.03 -7.63 -0.14
N ASP A 45 17.77 -8.23 1.02
CA ASP A 45 18.11 -9.65 1.27
C ASP A 45 17.45 -10.58 0.25
N TRP A 46 16.18 -10.31 -0.08
CA TRP A 46 15.45 -11.11 -1.10
C TRP A 46 16.14 -11.07 -2.45
N VAL A 47 16.49 -9.87 -2.90
CA VAL A 47 17.21 -9.68 -4.18
C VAL A 47 18.56 -10.40 -4.17
N GLU A 48 19.30 -10.31 -3.07
CA GLU A 48 20.60 -10.98 -2.96
C GLU A 48 20.51 -12.50 -3.00
N VAL A 49 19.52 -13.06 -2.29
CA VAL A 49 19.35 -14.52 -2.17
C VAL A 49 18.64 -15.11 -3.39
N ARG A 50 17.54 -14.48 -3.85
CA ARG A 50 16.68 -15.00 -4.92
C ARG A 50 17.12 -14.55 -6.31
N LYS A 51 17.95 -13.53 -6.41
CA LYS A 51 18.42 -12.94 -7.67
C LYS A 51 17.31 -12.38 -8.54
N CYS A 52 16.16 -12.07 -7.95
CA CYS A 52 15.02 -11.42 -8.62
C CYS A 52 14.52 -10.23 -7.78
N ALA A 53 13.89 -9.24 -8.43
CA ALA A 53 13.32 -8.09 -7.73
C ALA A 53 12.08 -8.44 -6.90
N ALA A 54 11.55 -9.63 -7.07
CA ALA A 54 10.31 -10.17 -6.51
C ALA A 54 9.07 -9.29 -6.75
N CYS A 55 7.96 -9.92 -7.01
CA CYS A 55 6.70 -9.23 -7.29
C CYS A 55 6.14 -8.45 -6.08
N HIS A 56 6.59 -8.74 -4.90
CA HIS A 56 6.05 -8.16 -3.66
C HIS A 56 7.11 -7.48 -2.78
N HIS A 57 8.40 -7.82 -2.85
CA HIS A 57 9.42 -7.20 -2.00
C HIS A 57 9.95 -5.90 -2.61
N GLY A 58 10.68 -5.97 -3.71
CA GLY A 58 11.28 -4.79 -4.34
C GLY A 58 10.26 -3.71 -4.70
N PRO A 59 9.23 -4.02 -5.51
CA PRO A 59 8.20 -3.03 -5.89
C PRO A 59 7.44 -2.41 -4.70
N MET A 60 7.10 -3.19 -3.67
CA MET A 60 6.45 -2.64 -2.48
C MET A 60 7.38 -1.75 -1.66
N MET A 61 8.67 -2.12 -1.56
CA MET A 61 9.67 -1.26 -0.90
C MET A 61 9.83 0.06 -1.65
N ILE A 62 9.92 0.04 -2.97
CA ILE A 62 10.00 1.25 -3.78
C ILE A 62 8.79 2.15 -3.52
N TRP A 63 7.58 1.59 -3.53
CA TRP A 63 6.36 2.37 -3.30
C TRP A 63 6.29 2.95 -1.89
N THR A 64 6.50 2.13 -0.86
CA THR A 64 6.46 2.59 0.54
C THR A 64 7.50 3.66 0.83
N HIS A 65 8.73 3.53 0.29
CA HIS A 65 9.82 4.47 0.55
C HIS A 65 9.62 5.80 -0.19
N HIS A 66 9.10 5.79 -1.42
CA HIS A 66 8.76 7.04 -2.09
C HIS A 66 7.60 7.76 -1.42
N GLU A 67 6.56 7.05 -0.97
CA GLU A 67 5.48 7.70 -0.20
C GLU A 67 5.99 8.23 1.15
N ALA A 68 6.88 7.51 1.84
CA ALA A 68 7.50 7.97 3.07
C ALA A 68 8.35 9.23 2.82
N GLN A 69 9.17 9.25 1.75
CA GLN A 69 9.97 10.41 1.36
C GLN A 69 9.10 11.64 1.07
N ARG A 70 7.94 11.47 0.39
CA ARG A 70 6.97 12.56 0.15
C ARG A 70 6.38 13.13 1.44
N ARG A 71 6.37 12.35 2.52
CA ARG A 71 5.93 12.74 3.87
C ARG A 71 7.05 13.23 4.76
N GLY A 72 8.29 13.35 4.24
CA GLY A 72 9.44 13.88 4.96
C GLY A 72 10.19 12.86 5.81
N PHE A 73 9.89 11.57 5.68
CA PHE A 73 10.68 10.53 6.33
C PHE A 73 12.04 10.36 5.65
N SER A 74 13.06 10.07 6.44
CA SER A 74 14.38 9.71 5.93
C SER A 74 14.34 8.29 5.38
N VAL A 75 14.82 8.11 4.15
CA VAL A 75 14.93 6.82 3.47
C VAL A 75 16.34 6.64 2.88
N ASN A 76 16.77 5.41 2.68
CA ASN A 76 18.00 5.10 1.97
C ASN A 76 17.80 5.23 0.45
N GLU A 77 18.00 6.45 -0.07
CA GLU A 77 17.80 6.76 -1.49
C GLU A 77 18.60 5.86 -2.43
N LYS A 78 19.82 5.44 -2.00
CA LYS A 78 20.63 4.53 -2.79
C LYS A 78 19.98 3.15 -2.91
N ALA A 79 19.48 2.59 -1.82
CA ALA A 79 18.80 1.30 -1.83
C ALA A 79 17.53 1.34 -2.71
N VAL A 80 16.76 2.44 -2.63
CA VAL A 80 15.59 2.66 -3.50
C VAL A 80 16.00 2.70 -4.96
N ALA A 81 17.00 3.51 -5.33
CA ALA A 81 17.47 3.65 -6.72
C ALA A 81 18.05 2.34 -7.29
N ASP A 82 18.78 1.57 -6.48
CA ASP A 82 19.31 0.27 -6.87
C ASP A 82 18.17 -0.73 -7.15
N LEU A 83 17.15 -0.78 -6.26
CA LEU A 83 15.99 -1.65 -6.45
C LEU A 83 15.12 -1.21 -7.63
N GLU A 84 14.93 0.09 -7.85
CA GLU A 84 14.24 0.60 -9.04
C GLU A 84 14.94 0.14 -10.32
N THR A 85 16.26 0.37 -10.39
CA THR A 85 17.05 0.00 -11.57
C THR A 85 16.93 -1.49 -11.85
N ARG A 86 17.03 -2.31 -10.80
CA ARG A 86 16.90 -3.75 -10.92
C ARG A 86 15.50 -4.19 -11.34
N SER A 87 14.45 -3.62 -10.71
CA SER A 87 13.06 -3.94 -11.04
C SER A 87 12.71 -3.52 -12.47
N LEU A 88 13.18 -2.37 -12.92
CA LEU A 88 12.99 -1.90 -14.29
C LEU A 88 13.68 -2.83 -15.30
N ASN A 89 14.90 -3.25 -15.02
CA ASN A 89 15.61 -4.20 -15.87
C ASN A 89 14.87 -5.54 -15.95
N GLU A 90 14.38 -6.05 -14.81
CA GLU A 90 13.66 -7.33 -14.76
C GLU A 90 12.31 -7.27 -15.50
N TYR A 91 11.55 -6.17 -15.32
CA TYR A 91 10.19 -6.07 -15.88
C TYR A 91 10.12 -5.42 -17.25
N LEU A 92 11.07 -4.57 -17.62
CA LEU A 92 11.01 -3.78 -18.86
C LEU A 92 12.06 -4.12 -19.92
N ASN A 93 12.88 -5.13 -19.81
CA ASN A 93 13.80 -5.65 -20.83
C ASN A 93 15.28 -5.67 -20.46
N ASP A 94 15.72 -6.47 -19.58
CA ASP A 94 17.10 -6.93 -19.71
C ASP A 94 17.10 -8.40 -20.13
N PRO A 95 17.47 -8.72 -21.40
CA PRO A 95 17.61 -10.10 -21.84
C PRO A 95 18.71 -10.85 -21.07
N THR A 96 19.60 -10.14 -20.35
CA THR A 96 20.64 -10.75 -19.51
C THR A 96 20.13 -11.13 -18.12
N MET A 97 19.00 -10.60 -17.71
CA MET A 97 18.34 -10.87 -16.44
C MET A 97 17.27 -11.97 -16.58
N GLN A 98 17.49 -12.94 -17.46
CA GLN A 98 16.63 -14.13 -17.56
C GLN A 98 16.60 -14.84 -16.21
N PRO A 99 15.43 -15.14 -15.63
CA PRO A 99 15.33 -15.89 -14.41
C PRO A 99 16.00 -17.25 -14.59
N THR A 100 16.84 -17.58 -13.64
CA THR A 100 17.47 -18.90 -13.63
C THR A 100 16.44 -19.97 -13.32
N GLY A 101 15.92 -20.61 -14.35
CA GLY A 101 15.39 -21.98 -14.30
C GLY A 101 13.99 -22.21 -13.74
N GLN A 102 13.51 -21.49 -12.76
CA GLN A 102 12.23 -21.79 -12.10
C GLN A 102 11.10 -20.80 -12.42
N ASP A 103 11.40 -19.60 -12.88
CA ASP A 103 10.45 -18.51 -13.07
C ASP A 103 10.18 -18.11 -14.54
N LYS A 104 10.52 -18.99 -15.51
CA LYS A 104 10.27 -18.73 -16.95
C LYS A 104 8.81 -18.37 -17.26
N GLY A 105 7.86 -18.80 -16.43
CA GLY A 105 6.45 -18.47 -16.56
C GLY A 105 6.07 -17.04 -16.13
N TYR A 106 6.95 -16.37 -15.38
CA TYR A 106 6.71 -15.02 -14.85
C TYR A 106 6.97 -13.92 -15.88
N LEU A 107 8.02 -14.10 -16.72
CA LEU A 107 8.41 -13.13 -17.73
C LEU A 107 7.59 -13.20 -19.01
N GLU A 108 7.00 -14.34 -19.31
CA GLU A 108 6.07 -14.48 -20.44
C GLU A 108 4.71 -13.80 -20.20
N LYS A 109 4.46 -13.33 -18.96
CA LYS A 109 3.20 -12.68 -18.59
C LYS A 109 3.49 -11.33 -17.92
N PRO A 110 3.41 -10.26 -18.69
CA PRO A 110 3.76 -8.92 -18.25
C PRO A 110 2.81 -8.32 -17.20
N LEU A 111 1.85 -9.08 -16.72
CA LEU A 111 0.87 -8.66 -15.73
C LEU A 111 1.00 -9.50 -14.46
N GLY A 112 1.67 -8.94 -13.51
CA GLY A 112 1.76 -9.48 -12.15
C GLY A 112 1.76 -8.35 -11.14
N PRO A 113 1.57 -8.63 -9.85
CA PRO A 113 1.56 -7.62 -8.80
C PRO A 113 2.84 -6.78 -8.80
N GLY A 114 3.98 -7.36 -9.20
CA GLY A 114 5.24 -6.65 -9.26
C GLY A 114 5.24 -5.48 -10.24
N THR A 115 4.66 -5.63 -11.43
CA THR A 115 4.56 -4.53 -12.40
C THR A 115 3.60 -3.44 -11.93
N VAL A 116 2.51 -3.81 -11.26
CA VAL A 116 1.54 -2.87 -10.70
C VAL A 116 2.15 -2.06 -9.56
N PHE A 117 2.75 -2.73 -8.58
CA PHE A 117 3.37 -2.05 -7.42
C PHE A 117 4.59 -1.23 -7.84
N LEU A 118 5.36 -1.68 -8.86
CA LEU A 118 6.43 -0.88 -9.44
C LEU A 118 5.88 0.41 -10.07
N ALA A 119 4.81 0.32 -10.86
CA ALA A 119 4.20 1.50 -11.47
C ALA A 119 3.70 2.48 -10.41
N LEU A 120 3.04 2.01 -9.36
CA LEU A 120 2.61 2.83 -8.22
C LEU A 120 3.80 3.49 -7.50
N GLY A 121 4.86 2.73 -7.26
CA GLY A 121 6.08 3.24 -6.64
C GLY A 121 6.78 4.32 -7.48
N LEU A 122 6.92 4.11 -8.79
CA LEU A 122 7.51 5.10 -9.69
C LEU A 122 6.68 6.39 -9.78
N LYS A 123 5.36 6.29 -9.72
CA LYS A 123 4.44 7.45 -9.65
C LYS A 123 4.57 8.20 -8.33
N ALA A 124 4.86 7.52 -7.24
CA ALA A 124 5.07 8.12 -5.94
C ALA A 124 6.44 8.83 -5.82
N SER A 125 7.37 8.58 -6.74
CA SER A 125 8.69 9.23 -6.74
C SER A 125 8.58 10.75 -6.89
N GLN A 126 9.44 11.50 -6.20
CA GLN A 126 9.60 12.95 -6.39
C GLN A 126 10.27 13.27 -7.74
N THR A 127 11.00 12.32 -8.31
CA THR A 127 11.62 12.40 -9.64
C THR A 127 11.15 11.23 -10.50
N PRO A 128 9.89 11.26 -10.99
CA PRO A 128 9.29 10.12 -11.69
C PRO A 128 10.08 9.75 -12.95
N ARG A 129 10.33 8.48 -13.15
CA ARG A 129 10.91 7.93 -14.38
C ARG A 129 9.81 7.79 -15.44
N GLN A 130 9.38 8.91 -16.02
CA GLN A 130 8.18 8.97 -16.88
C GLN A 130 8.21 7.95 -18.01
N GLN A 131 9.34 7.78 -18.71
CA GLN A 131 9.45 6.81 -19.79
C GLN A 131 9.19 5.36 -19.32
N ALA A 132 9.60 5.01 -18.10
CA ALA A 132 9.32 3.69 -17.54
C ALA A 132 7.85 3.53 -17.18
N ILE A 133 7.24 4.58 -16.61
CA ILE A 133 5.81 4.63 -16.32
C ILE A 133 5.00 4.45 -17.61
N ASP A 134 5.34 5.17 -18.66
CA ASP A 134 4.65 5.08 -19.96
C ASP A 134 4.73 3.66 -20.54
N ARG A 135 5.89 3.01 -20.47
CA ARG A 135 6.07 1.63 -20.94
C ARG A 135 5.24 0.62 -20.10
N LEU A 136 5.15 0.81 -18.78
CA LEU A 136 4.28 -0.01 -17.95
C LEU A 136 2.81 0.20 -18.30
N ASN A 137 2.39 1.44 -18.53
CA ASN A 137 1.03 1.78 -18.96
C ASN A 137 0.68 1.17 -20.33
N GLU A 138 1.60 1.23 -21.31
CA GLU A 138 1.43 0.57 -22.60
C GLU A 138 1.29 -0.95 -22.45
N ASN A 139 2.08 -1.53 -21.56
CA ASN A 139 2.04 -2.95 -21.27
C ASN A 139 0.69 -3.36 -20.65
N PHE A 140 0.18 -2.60 -19.68
CA PHE A 140 -1.16 -2.82 -19.13
C PHE A 140 -2.22 -2.73 -20.23
N ALA A 141 -2.22 -1.68 -21.03
CA ALA A 141 -3.20 -1.49 -22.11
C ALA A 141 -3.17 -2.62 -23.14
N ARG A 142 -1.99 -3.13 -23.50
CA ARG A 142 -1.81 -4.23 -24.48
C ARG A 142 -2.39 -5.56 -23.99
N HIS A 143 -2.38 -5.80 -22.68
CA HIS A 143 -2.81 -7.07 -22.09
C HIS A 143 -4.20 -6.99 -21.46
N GLN A 144 -4.93 -5.91 -21.74
CA GLN A 144 -6.33 -5.80 -21.33
C GLN A 144 -7.18 -6.80 -22.13
N ASN A 145 -8.04 -7.53 -21.46
CA ASN A 145 -9.02 -8.40 -22.10
C ASN A 145 -10.07 -7.58 -22.87
N ASP A 146 -10.75 -8.20 -23.82
CA ASP A 146 -11.80 -7.56 -24.62
C ASP A 146 -12.94 -7.00 -23.77
N ASP A 147 -13.25 -7.65 -22.63
CA ASP A 147 -14.28 -7.20 -21.69
C ASP A 147 -13.83 -6.01 -20.81
N GLY A 148 -12.57 -5.60 -20.90
CA GLY A 148 -11.99 -4.52 -20.13
C GLY A 148 -11.30 -4.94 -18.84
N SER A 149 -11.35 -6.20 -18.44
CA SER A 149 -10.67 -6.74 -17.25
C SER A 149 -9.21 -7.04 -17.51
N TRP A 150 -8.51 -7.38 -16.42
CA TRP A 150 -7.24 -8.11 -16.48
C TRP A 150 -7.34 -9.38 -15.67
N THR A 151 -6.71 -10.43 -16.18
CA THR A 151 -6.68 -11.74 -15.54
C THR A 151 -5.25 -12.21 -15.35
N THR A 152 -5.01 -12.97 -14.29
CA THR A 152 -3.75 -13.64 -14.06
C THR A 152 -4.02 -15.11 -13.72
N LYS A 153 -3.07 -15.98 -14.07
CA LYS A 153 -3.09 -17.39 -13.64
C LYS A 153 -2.53 -17.56 -12.22
N LEU A 154 -1.97 -16.49 -11.65
CA LEU A 154 -1.40 -16.53 -10.32
C LEU A 154 -2.47 -16.12 -9.32
N ALA A 155 -3.03 -17.11 -8.64
CA ALA A 155 -3.75 -16.86 -7.39
C ALA A 155 -2.74 -16.98 -6.25
N HIS A 156 -2.49 -15.88 -5.55
CA HIS A 156 -1.53 -15.84 -4.44
C HIS A 156 -2.07 -14.93 -3.33
N GLN A 157 -3.12 -15.41 -2.70
CA GLN A 157 -3.83 -14.67 -1.66
C GLN A 157 -2.89 -14.39 -0.46
N PRO A 158 -2.93 -13.19 0.09
CA PRO A 158 -3.73 -12.01 -0.29
C PRO A 158 -3.04 -11.05 -1.27
N ILE A 159 -1.92 -11.40 -1.90
CA ILE A 159 -1.18 -10.50 -2.81
C ILE A 159 -1.98 -10.27 -4.09
N ILE A 160 -2.55 -11.32 -4.66
CA ILE A 160 -3.55 -11.28 -5.73
C ILE A 160 -4.70 -12.18 -5.30
N ASP A 161 -5.81 -11.59 -4.93
CA ASP A 161 -6.96 -12.36 -4.46
C ASP A 161 -7.84 -12.85 -5.62
N SER A 162 -8.06 -12.00 -6.63
CA SER A 162 -9.02 -12.23 -7.68
C SER A 162 -8.80 -11.32 -8.91
N HIS A 163 -9.56 -11.57 -9.98
CA HIS A 163 -9.48 -10.76 -11.20
C HIS A 163 -9.98 -9.33 -10.99
N ASP A 164 -10.98 -9.12 -10.15
CA ASP A 164 -11.46 -7.78 -9.80
C ASP A 164 -10.45 -7.02 -8.96
N CYS A 165 -9.74 -7.67 -8.03
CA CYS A 165 -8.64 -7.05 -7.31
C CYS A 165 -7.49 -6.65 -8.26
N LEU A 166 -7.04 -7.55 -9.13
CA LEU A 166 -5.99 -7.24 -10.10
C LEU A 166 -6.41 -6.09 -11.03
N THR A 167 -7.66 -6.11 -11.53
CA THR A 167 -8.19 -5.07 -12.39
C THR A 167 -8.22 -3.72 -11.67
N ALA A 168 -8.61 -3.70 -10.39
CA ALA A 168 -8.61 -2.49 -9.58
C ALA A 168 -7.18 -1.99 -9.30
N GLU A 169 -6.25 -2.88 -8.95
CA GLU A 169 -4.85 -2.53 -8.72
C GLU A 169 -4.19 -1.94 -9.98
N ILE A 170 -4.42 -2.53 -11.16
CA ILE A 170 -3.94 -1.97 -12.43
C ILE A 170 -4.56 -0.60 -12.67
N LEU A 171 -5.84 -0.39 -12.40
CA LEU A 171 -6.51 0.90 -12.54
C LEU A 171 -5.93 1.98 -11.61
N LEU A 172 -5.47 1.64 -10.41
CA LEU A 172 -4.77 2.57 -9.53
C LEU A 172 -3.43 3.02 -10.13
N ALA A 173 -2.78 2.14 -10.90
CA ALA A 173 -1.50 2.41 -11.54
C ALA A 173 -1.61 3.04 -12.94
N LEU A 174 -2.67 2.73 -13.70
CA LEU A 174 -2.86 3.10 -15.11
C LEU A 174 -3.34 4.55 -15.26
N ASP A 175 -2.49 5.44 -15.81
CA ASP A 175 -2.82 6.84 -16.07
C ASP A 175 -2.96 7.16 -17.56
N ALA A 176 -2.12 6.57 -18.40
CA ALA A 176 -1.84 7.07 -19.73
C ALA A 176 -2.74 6.53 -20.85
N ASN A 177 -3.74 5.67 -20.56
CA ASN A 177 -4.65 5.16 -21.59
C ASN A 177 -6.12 5.33 -21.18
N PRO A 178 -6.73 6.48 -21.52
CA PRO A 178 -8.11 6.77 -21.13
C PRO A 178 -9.11 5.72 -21.62
N ALA A 179 -8.93 5.17 -22.84
CA ALA A 179 -9.83 4.17 -23.38
C ALA A 179 -9.76 2.84 -22.61
N ALA A 180 -8.54 2.37 -22.30
CA ALA A 180 -8.35 1.17 -21.48
C ALA A 180 -8.93 1.39 -20.07
N ARG A 181 -8.66 2.55 -19.47
CA ARG A 181 -9.19 2.92 -18.16
C ARG A 181 -10.73 2.92 -18.15
N GLN A 182 -11.36 3.53 -19.16
CA GLN A 182 -12.81 3.60 -19.28
C GLN A 182 -13.46 2.19 -19.36
N ARG A 183 -12.90 1.30 -20.19
CA ARG A 183 -13.39 -0.08 -20.29
C ARG A 183 -13.26 -0.83 -18.96
N ALA A 184 -12.13 -0.69 -18.28
CA ALA A 184 -11.92 -1.39 -17.01
C ALA A 184 -12.82 -0.86 -15.88
N VAL A 185 -13.04 0.45 -15.80
CA VAL A 185 -14.00 1.03 -14.86
C VAL A 185 -15.41 0.53 -15.15
N ALA A 186 -15.81 0.47 -16.45
CA ALA A 186 -17.12 -0.07 -16.84
C ALA A 186 -17.25 -1.54 -16.44
N TRP A 187 -16.21 -2.34 -16.65
CA TRP A 187 -16.19 -3.73 -16.22
C TRP A 187 -16.33 -3.87 -14.70
N LEU A 188 -15.54 -3.13 -13.91
CA LEU A 188 -15.67 -3.14 -12.45
C LEU A 188 -17.07 -2.77 -11.99
N LYS A 189 -17.72 -1.78 -12.63
CA LYS A 189 -19.10 -1.39 -12.31
C LYS A 189 -20.12 -2.49 -12.58
N SER A 190 -19.90 -3.31 -13.62
CA SER A 190 -20.76 -4.42 -13.96
C SER A 190 -20.50 -5.70 -13.16
N ALA A 191 -19.30 -5.86 -12.64
CA ALA A 191 -18.92 -7.03 -11.85
C ALA A 191 -19.63 -7.03 -10.49
N PRO A 192 -20.02 -8.20 -9.96
CA PRO A 192 -20.59 -8.31 -8.62
C PRO A 192 -19.67 -7.68 -7.57
N VAL A 193 -20.26 -6.96 -6.62
CA VAL A 193 -19.51 -6.43 -5.48
C VAL A 193 -19.26 -7.56 -4.50
N ARG A 194 -18.02 -7.95 -4.37
CA ARG A 194 -17.60 -8.93 -3.36
C ARG A 194 -17.53 -8.24 -2.00
N ASN A 195 -17.95 -8.95 -0.97
CA ASN A 195 -18.01 -8.40 0.39
C ASN A 195 -16.76 -8.74 1.24
N GLU A 196 -15.62 -8.99 0.61
CA GLU A 196 -14.33 -9.12 1.30
C GLU A 196 -13.61 -7.77 1.34
N THR A 197 -12.71 -7.59 2.30
CA THR A 197 -12.05 -6.30 2.54
C THR A 197 -11.25 -5.81 1.36
N GLN A 198 -10.41 -6.65 0.74
CA GLN A 198 -9.56 -6.23 -0.39
C GLN A 198 -10.36 -5.77 -1.62
N PRO A 199 -11.35 -6.53 -2.14
CA PRO A 199 -12.15 -6.09 -3.27
C PRO A 199 -12.91 -4.78 -2.99
N LEU A 200 -13.48 -4.64 -1.78
CA LEU A 200 -14.18 -3.42 -1.39
C LEU A 200 -13.25 -2.21 -1.35
N ALA A 201 -12.08 -2.35 -0.71
CA ALA A 201 -11.11 -1.28 -0.56
C ALA A 201 -10.57 -0.81 -1.92
N LEU A 202 -10.06 -1.74 -2.73
CA LEU A 202 -9.48 -1.40 -4.02
C LEU A 202 -10.52 -0.78 -4.96
N ARG A 203 -11.75 -1.32 -4.98
CA ARG A 203 -12.84 -0.79 -5.80
C ARG A 203 -13.28 0.59 -5.33
N ALA A 204 -13.38 0.86 -4.02
CA ALA A 204 -13.69 2.18 -3.49
C ALA A 204 -12.67 3.23 -3.94
N ALA A 205 -11.38 2.92 -3.82
CA ALA A 205 -10.30 3.81 -4.25
C ALA A 205 -10.36 4.09 -5.77
N VAL A 206 -10.60 3.06 -6.60
CA VAL A 206 -10.74 3.21 -8.06
C VAL A 206 -11.97 4.04 -8.44
N MET A 207 -13.13 3.81 -7.82
CA MET A 207 -14.35 4.59 -8.11
C MET A 207 -14.14 6.06 -7.74
N HIS A 208 -13.48 6.34 -6.62
CA HIS A 208 -13.12 7.71 -6.25
C HIS A 208 -12.22 8.37 -7.31
N GLN A 209 -11.14 7.69 -7.74
CA GLN A 209 -10.25 8.22 -8.80
C GLN A 209 -10.94 8.37 -10.16
N ALA A 210 -11.96 7.57 -10.44
CA ALA A 210 -12.75 7.65 -11.65
C ALA A 210 -13.81 8.77 -11.61
N GLY A 211 -13.93 9.49 -10.49
CA GLY A 211 -14.92 10.55 -10.29
C GLY A 211 -16.33 10.05 -9.93
N ASP A 212 -16.52 8.75 -9.71
CA ASP A 212 -17.78 8.18 -9.23
C ASP A 212 -17.83 8.24 -7.70
N VAL A 213 -17.98 9.47 -7.19
CA VAL A 213 -17.94 9.73 -5.74
C VAL A 213 -19.07 9.00 -5.00
N ALA A 214 -20.26 8.87 -5.63
CA ALA A 214 -21.39 8.19 -5.00
C ALA A 214 -21.12 6.70 -4.77
N GLU A 215 -20.62 5.99 -5.78
CA GLU A 215 -20.25 4.58 -5.63
C GLU A 215 -19.06 4.39 -4.71
N ALA A 216 -18.05 5.28 -4.78
CA ALA A 216 -16.91 5.26 -3.86
C ALA A 216 -17.36 5.38 -2.40
N GLN A 217 -18.28 6.30 -2.11
CA GLN A 217 -18.82 6.48 -0.75
C GLN A 217 -19.63 5.27 -0.31
N ARG A 218 -20.48 4.71 -1.16
CA ARG A 218 -21.24 3.51 -0.85
C ARG A 218 -20.33 2.32 -0.48
N LEU A 219 -19.23 2.13 -1.22
CA LEU A 219 -18.26 1.09 -0.95
C LEU A 219 -17.46 1.38 0.34
N ALA A 220 -17.11 2.65 0.58
CA ALA A 220 -16.47 3.07 1.82
C ALA A 220 -17.38 2.84 3.05
N ASP A 221 -18.67 3.09 2.94
CA ASP A 221 -19.64 2.82 4.02
C ASP A 221 -19.74 1.31 4.32
N LEU A 222 -19.77 0.46 3.29
CA LEU A 222 -19.69 -0.99 3.47
C LEU A 222 -18.39 -1.41 4.17
N LEU A 223 -17.27 -0.81 3.77
CA LEU A 223 -15.97 -1.07 4.38
C LEU A 223 -15.92 -0.64 5.86
N CYS A 224 -16.45 0.54 6.18
CA CYS A 224 -16.59 1.02 7.56
C CYS A 224 -17.44 0.06 8.40
N GLY A 225 -18.54 -0.45 7.86
CA GLY A 225 -19.41 -1.42 8.53
C GLY A 225 -18.74 -2.76 8.86
N ARG A 226 -17.60 -3.06 8.23
CA ARG A 226 -16.79 -4.27 8.48
C ARG A 226 -15.71 -4.08 9.53
N GLN A 227 -15.47 -2.86 10.02
CA GLN A 227 -14.47 -2.62 11.05
C GLN A 227 -14.86 -3.35 12.33
N GLN A 228 -13.97 -4.20 12.81
CA GLN A 228 -14.23 -5.00 14.03
C GLN A 228 -14.03 -4.19 15.32
N GLU A 229 -14.45 -4.75 16.45
CA GLU A 229 -14.30 -4.10 17.77
C GLU A 229 -12.84 -3.78 18.09
N SER A 230 -11.89 -4.62 17.65
CA SER A 230 -10.45 -4.37 17.76
C SER A 230 -9.97 -3.11 17.02
N GLY A 231 -10.78 -2.55 16.13
CA GLY A 231 -10.44 -1.44 15.27
C GLY A 231 -9.84 -1.82 13.91
N GLY A 232 -9.48 -3.09 13.70
CA GLY A 232 -8.94 -3.60 12.44
C GLY A 232 -9.99 -4.18 11.50
N TRP A 233 -9.52 -4.67 10.37
CA TRP A 233 -10.29 -5.47 9.40
C TRP A 233 -9.67 -6.84 9.22
N SER A 234 -10.51 -7.83 8.94
CA SER A 234 -10.11 -9.16 8.51
C SER A 234 -10.17 -9.27 6.98
N GLN A 235 -9.37 -10.16 6.42
CA GLN A 235 -9.41 -10.44 4.96
C GLN A 235 -10.76 -11.02 4.55
N LEU A 236 -11.25 -12.00 5.30
CA LEU A 236 -12.53 -12.66 5.10
C LEU A 236 -13.34 -12.67 6.40
N ASP A 237 -14.64 -12.88 6.30
CA ASP A 237 -15.52 -13.06 7.46
C ASP A 237 -15.04 -14.26 8.30
N GLY A 238 -15.03 -14.07 9.61
CA GLY A 238 -14.58 -15.10 10.56
C GLY A 238 -13.07 -15.23 10.74
N MET A 239 -12.26 -14.50 9.97
CA MET A 239 -10.82 -14.44 10.18
C MET A 239 -10.46 -13.36 11.24
N PRO A 240 -9.29 -13.50 11.91
CA PRO A 240 -8.75 -12.41 12.73
C PRO A 240 -8.43 -11.18 11.88
N CYS A 241 -8.46 -10.00 12.50
CA CYS A 241 -7.95 -8.79 11.88
C CYS A 241 -6.45 -8.89 11.64
N ASP A 242 -5.98 -8.36 10.53
CA ASP A 242 -4.57 -8.31 10.19
C ASP A 242 -4.17 -7.02 9.46
N ALA A 243 -2.85 -6.83 9.28
CA ALA A 243 -2.30 -5.61 8.69
C ALA A 243 -2.54 -5.50 7.18
N VAL A 244 -2.75 -6.60 6.44
CA VAL A 244 -3.10 -6.53 5.02
C VAL A 244 -4.48 -5.92 4.86
N ALA A 245 -5.48 -6.52 5.51
CA ALA A 245 -6.85 -6.07 5.41
C ALA A 245 -7.05 -4.67 6.01
N THR A 246 -6.44 -4.42 7.17
CA THR A 246 -6.51 -3.11 7.83
C THR A 246 -5.82 -2.04 6.99
N GLY A 247 -4.64 -2.32 6.44
CA GLY A 247 -3.90 -1.39 5.59
C GLY A 247 -4.66 -1.04 4.31
N GLN A 248 -5.17 -2.04 3.60
CA GLN A 248 -5.96 -1.80 2.39
C GLN A 248 -7.26 -1.03 2.67
N ALA A 249 -7.95 -1.34 3.77
CA ALA A 249 -9.14 -0.61 4.19
C ALA A 249 -8.82 0.85 4.47
N LEU A 250 -7.82 1.13 5.31
CA LEU A 250 -7.42 2.50 5.64
C LEU A 250 -6.90 3.28 4.43
N TYR A 251 -6.14 2.65 3.53
CA TYR A 251 -5.68 3.28 2.30
C TYR A 251 -6.87 3.79 1.46
N ALA A 252 -7.88 2.95 1.26
CA ALA A 252 -9.09 3.34 0.53
C ALA A 252 -9.89 4.41 1.27
N LEU A 253 -10.05 4.28 2.58
CA LEU A 253 -10.77 5.22 3.41
C LEU A 253 -10.05 6.58 3.52
N GLY A 254 -8.73 6.61 3.48
CA GLY A 254 -7.94 7.83 3.37
C GLY A 254 -8.13 8.58 2.04
N ILE A 255 -8.41 7.85 0.95
CA ILE A 255 -8.72 8.41 -0.38
C ILE A 255 -10.17 8.91 -0.44
N THR A 256 -11.12 8.16 0.10
CA THR A 256 -12.57 8.46 0.02
C THR A 256 -13.06 9.40 1.11
N GLY A 257 -12.28 9.61 2.18
CA GLY A 257 -12.63 10.52 3.27
C GLY A 257 -13.47 9.86 4.36
N ALA A 258 -12.86 8.96 5.15
CA ALA A 258 -13.55 8.33 6.28
C ALA A 258 -13.66 9.25 7.50
N ALA A 259 -14.60 8.91 8.41
CA ALA A 259 -14.71 9.54 9.71
C ALA A 259 -13.43 9.34 10.54
N VAL A 260 -13.04 10.37 11.29
CA VAL A 260 -11.80 10.38 12.09
C VAL A 260 -11.78 9.22 13.07
N GLU A 261 -12.91 8.87 13.67
CA GLU A 261 -13.05 7.81 14.65
C GLU A 261 -12.73 6.42 14.07
N VAL A 262 -13.07 6.19 12.80
CA VAL A 262 -12.75 4.94 12.08
C VAL A 262 -11.24 4.82 11.89
N VAL A 263 -10.60 5.91 11.45
CA VAL A 263 -9.15 5.98 11.24
C VAL A 263 -8.39 5.80 12.55
N GLU A 264 -8.81 6.48 13.62
CA GLU A 264 -8.15 6.41 14.92
C GLU A 264 -8.24 5.01 15.57
N ARG A 265 -9.37 4.33 15.42
CA ARG A 265 -9.49 2.95 15.89
C ARG A 265 -8.54 2.01 15.17
N ALA A 266 -8.39 2.18 13.86
CA ALA A 266 -7.49 1.36 13.06
C ALA A 266 -6.01 1.64 13.37
N ARG A 267 -5.63 2.90 13.60
CA ARG A 267 -4.28 3.25 14.06
C ARG A 267 -3.95 2.62 15.40
N LYS A 268 -4.91 2.63 16.35
CA LYS A 268 -4.74 1.95 17.64
C LYS A 268 -4.55 0.44 17.47
N PHE A 269 -5.29 -0.19 16.56
CA PHE A 269 -5.11 -1.61 16.24
C PHE A 269 -3.70 -1.87 15.69
N LEU A 270 -3.24 -1.08 14.73
CA LEU A 270 -1.88 -1.22 14.17
C LEU A 270 -0.81 -0.98 15.24
N ALA A 271 -0.98 0.03 16.10
CA ALA A 271 -0.05 0.29 17.19
C ALA A 271 0.03 -0.88 18.18
N ALA A 272 -1.12 -1.50 18.51
CA ALA A 272 -1.18 -2.62 19.44
C ALA A 272 -0.65 -3.94 18.87
N THR A 273 -0.55 -4.06 17.54
CA THR A 273 -0.18 -5.31 16.87
C THR A 273 1.18 -5.25 16.16
N GLN A 274 1.84 -4.10 16.13
CA GLN A 274 3.20 -3.99 15.61
C GLN A 274 4.19 -4.76 16.48
N GLN A 275 5.00 -5.62 15.88
CA GLN A 275 6.01 -6.42 16.56
C GLN A 275 7.26 -5.58 16.90
N ASP A 276 8.14 -6.12 17.75
CA ASP A 276 9.35 -5.44 18.18
C ASP A 276 10.31 -5.13 17.03
N ASP A 277 10.31 -5.94 15.97
CA ASP A 277 11.11 -5.74 14.77
C ASP A 277 10.52 -4.71 13.79
N GLY A 278 9.34 -4.15 14.08
CA GLY A 278 8.63 -3.20 13.24
C GLY A 278 7.66 -3.82 12.26
N SER A 279 7.55 -5.15 12.18
CA SER A 279 6.61 -5.85 11.32
C SER A 279 5.22 -5.94 11.91
N TRP A 280 4.26 -6.35 11.08
CA TRP A 280 2.94 -6.85 11.49
C TRP A 280 2.78 -8.28 11.00
N ALA A 281 2.64 -9.22 11.92
CA ALA A 281 2.42 -10.62 11.58
C ALA A 281 1.10 -10.80 10.81
N VAL A 282 1.18 -11.49 9.69
CA VAL A 282 0.01 -11.86 8.89
C VAL A 282 0.12 -13.33 8.51
N HIS A 283 -0.99 -14.05 8.59
CA HIS A 283 -1.07 -15.44 8.17
C HIS A 283 -1.55 -15.57 6.74
N THR A 284 -0.86 -16.40 5.96
CA THR A 284 -1.25 -16.68 4.58
C THR A 284 -2.56 -17.46 4.52
N ARG A 285 -3.39 -17.13 3.53
CA ARG A 285 -4.59 -17.93 3.17
C ARG A 285 -4.28 -19.01 2.13
N HIS A 286 -3.06 -19.04 1.63
CA HIS A 286 -2.68 -19.98 0.59
C HIS A 286 -2.37 -21.34 1.19
N GLU A 287 -3.19 -22.36 0.89
CA GLU A 287 -3.13 -23.70 1.50
C GLU A 287 -1.76 -24.38 1.36
N ASN A 288 -1.03 -24.10 0.29
CA ASN A 288 0.26 -24.72 -0.02
C ASN A 288 1.47 -23.89 0.45
N VAL A 289 1.28 -22.71 1.04
CA VAL A 289 2.34 -21.84 1.53
C VAL A 289 2.36 -21.88 3.04
N LYS A 290 3.39 -22.50 3.61
CA LYS A 290 3.58 -22.60 5.07
C LYS A 290 4.43 -21.47 5.66
N ASN A 291 4.92 -20.55 4.83
CA ASN A 291 5.83 -19.50 5.26
C ASN A 291 5.13 -18.14 5.20
N ASP A 292 4.80 -17.61 6.36
CA ASP A 292 4.13 -16.32 6.51
C ASP A 292 5.03 -15.10 6.24
N ARG A 293 6.34 -15.28 6.07
CA ARG A 293 7.29 -14.17 5.90
C ARG A 293 6.93 -13.23 4.74
N VAL A 294 6.54 -13.81 3.59
CA VAL A 294 6.15 -13.04 2.40
C VAL A 294 4.91 -12.21 2.69
N ILE A 295 3.92 -12.81 3.34
CA ILE A 295 2.65 -12.14 3.62
C ILE A 295 2.80 -11.15 4.77
N THR A 296 3.62 -11.44 5.76
CA THR A 296 4.01 -10.50 6.82
C THR A 296 4.70 -9.26 6.23
N TYR A 297 5.62 -9.45 5.27
CA TYR A 297 6.24 -8.36 4.53
C TYR A 297 5.19 -7.50 3.80
N PHE A 298 4.29 -8.16 3.07
CA PHE A 298 3.24 -7.51 2.31
C PHE A 298 2.27 -6.73 3.21
N GLY A 299 1.88 -7.31 4.35
CA GLY A 299 1.05 -6.64 5.36
C GLY A 299 1.75 -5.45 6.00
N THR A 300 3.04 -5.59 6.29
CA THR A 300 3.86 -4.48 6.82
C THR A 300 3.91 -3.32 5.82
N ALA A 301 4.10 -3.61 4.53
CA ALA A 301 4.12 -2.59 3.50
C ALA A 301 2.76 -1.88 3.35
N TRP A 302 1.63 -2.61 3.40
CA TRP A 302 0.30 -2.01 3.40
C TRP A 302 0.03 -1.15 4.63
N ALA A 303 0.43 -1.61 5.83
CA ALA A 303 0.31 -0.82 7.05
C ALA A 303 1.10 0.49 6.97
N VAL A 304 2.30 0.48 6.38
CA VAL A 304 3.07 1.70 6.15
C VAL A 304 2.36 2.64 5.17
N LEU A 305 1.88 2.14 4.04
CA LEU A 305 1.19 2.94 3.02
C LEU A 305 -0.05 3.62 3.57
N ASP A 306 -0.85 2.91 4.36
CA ASP A 306 -2.07 3.46 4.95
C ASP A 306 -1.78 4.52 6.03
N LEU A 307 -0.80 4.25 6.90
CA LEU A 307 -0.39 5.22 7.90
C LEU A 307 0.07 6.52 7.25
N LEU A 308 0.90 6.41 6.18
CA LEU A 308 1.33 7.56 5.39
C LEU A 308 0.15 8.29 4.72
N GLN A 309 -0.82 7.54 4.17
CA GLN A 309 -2.00 8.11 3.50
C GLN A 309 -2.91 8.86 4.46
N THR A 310 -3.05 8.38 5.69
CA THR A 310 -3.98 8.93 6.68
C THR A 310 -3.35 9.96 7.62
N MET A 311 -2.01 10.16 7.60
CA MET A 311 -1.35 11.25 8.34
C MET A 311 -1.84 12.63 7.90
N PRO A 312 -1.92 13.63 8.79
CA PRO A 312 -2.11 15.03 8.43
C PRO A 312 -1.05 15.49 7.41
N ARG A 313 -1.46 16.35 6.48
CA ARG A 313 -0.55 16.95 5.49
C ARG A 313 0.17 18.13 6.09
#